data_bbf14e9e438ac76c08321b37087799e1
#
_entry.id   bbf14e9e438ac76c08321b37087799e1
#
_cell.length_a   1.000
_cell.length_b   1.000
_cell.length_c   1.000
_cell.angle_alpha   90.00
_cell.angle_beta   90.00
_cell.angle_gamma   90.00
#
_symmetry.space_group_name_H-M   'P 1'
#
loop_
_entity.id
_entity.type
_entity.pdbx_description
1 polymer ?
#
loop_
_entity_poly.entity_id
_entity_poly.type
_entity_poly.pdbx_seq_one_letter_code
_entity_poly.pdbx_strand_id
1 'polypeptide(L)'
;MNNIVPIAPSRGKVPESEKVTINLGFVDLGHIDLLVSEGFYANRTDFIRTAIRNQLTAQNDAVRQVVARKMLVLGLQRFGRAELEAVLAAGETLEIRVLGLASIDDDVPPALAQTTIASVRVLGAFHASAAVKAALAGRMH
;
A
#
# COMPACT_ATOMS: atom_id res chain seq x y z
N MET A 1 -33.43 0.51 -20.13
CA MET A 1 -33.27 1.60 -19.20
C MET A 1 -32.01 1.36 -18.40
N ASN A 2 -31.04 2.20 -18.63
CA ASN A 2 -29.77 2.08 -17.95
C ASN A 2 -29.92 2.47 -16.49
N ASN A 3 -30.12 1.49 -15.66
CA ASN A 3 -29.81 1.67 -14.26
C ASN A 3 -28.30 1.68 -14.07
N ILE A 4 -27.67 2.67 -14.65
CA ILE A 4 -26.37 3.04 -14.14
C ILE A 4 -26.67 3.69 -12.81
N VAL A 5 -26.70 2.86 -11.80
CA VAL A 5 -26.53 3.36 -10.46
C VAL A 5 -25.20 4.09 -10.51
N PRO A 6 -25.18 5.42 -10.28
CA PRO A 6 -23.92 6.09 -10.12
C PRO A 6 -23.20 5.31 -9.04
N ILE A 7 -22.07 4.75 -9.41
CA ILE A 7 -21.17 4.16 -8.45
C ILE A 7 -20.88 5.30 -7.49
N ALA A 8 -21.62 5.33 -6.40
CA ALA A 8 -21.25 6.19 -5.29
C ALA A 8 -19.75 5.98 -5.07
N PRO A 9 -18.96 7.05 -4.94
CA PRO A 9 -17.57 6.87 -4.60
C PRO A 9 -17.56 5.90 -3.44
N SER A 10 -17.06 4.72 -3.69
CA SER A 10 -17.06 3.67 -2.70
C SER A 10 -16.26 4.19 -1.54
N ARG A 11 -16.96 4.63 -0.50
CA ARG A 11 -16.32 4.93 0.77
C ARG A 11 -15.48 3.71 1.12
N GLY A 12 -14.18 3.89 1.26
CA GLY A 12 -13.27 2.82 1.60
C GLY A 12 -12.62 2.09 0.41
N LYS A 13 -12.84 2.53 -0.83
CA LYS A 13 -12.06 2.02 -1.94
C LYS A 13 -10.68 2.66 -1.92
N VAL A 14 -9.72 1.88 -1.48
CA VAL A 14 -8.32 2.27 -1.44
C VAL A 14 -7.77 2.21 -2.86
N PRO A 15 -7.05 3.25 -3.33
CA PRO A 15 -6.37 3.18 -4.62
C PRO A 15 -5.42 1.99 -4.68
N GLU A 16 -5.43 1.29 -5.79
CA GLU A 16 -4.54 0.13 -6.00
C GLU A 16 -3.10 0.53 -6.31
N SER A 17 -2.87 1.80 -6.59
CA SER A 17 -1.56 2.33 -6.95
C SER A 17 -1.39 3.77 -6.48
N GLU A 18 -0.16 4.16 -6.36
CA GLU A 18 0.22 5.52 -6.00
C GLU A 18 1.09 6.10 -7.10
N LYS A 19 0.89 7.38 -7.41
CA LYS A 19 1.71 8.09 -8.39
C LYS A 19 3.05 8.45 -7.76
N VAL A 20 4.11 8.03 -8.41
CA VAL A 20 5.49 8.40 -8.05
C VAL A 20 6.09 9.20 -9.18
N THR A 21 6.66 10.35 -8.86
CA THR A 21 7.32 11.22 -9.84
C THR A 21 8.83 11.17 -9.63
N ILE A 22 9.56 10.91 -10.69
CA ILE A 22 11.03 10.90 -10.69
C ILE A 22 11.56 11.77 -11.81
N ASN A 23 12.73 12.36 -11.61
CA ASN A 23 13.46 13.06 -12.64
C ASN A 23 14.56 12.16 -13.19
N LEU A 24 14.63 12.05 -14.52
CA LEU A 24 15.68 11.31 -15.21
C LEU A 24 16.56 12.27 -16.02
N GLY A 25 17.85 11.95 -16.12
CA GLY A 25 18.76 12.66 -17.01
C GLY A 25 18.38 12.49 -18.48
N PHE A 26 18.76 13.46 -19.31
CA PHE A 26 18.41 13.45 -20.74
C PHE A 26 19.00 12.26 -21.49
N VAL A 27 20.19 11.78 -21.11
CA VAL A 27 20.81 10.63 -21.75
C VAL A 27 20.00 9.36 -21.48
N ASP A 28 19.57 9.15 -20.24
CA ASP A 28 18.72 8.02 -19.89
C ASP A 28 17.37 8.09 -20.62
N LEU A 29 16.75 9.27 -20.66
CA LEU A 29 15.52 9.47 -21.43
C LEU A 29 15.71 9.17 -22.92
N GLY A 30 16.82 9.59 -23.50
CA GLY A 30 17.16 9.32 -24.89
C GLY A 30 17.28 7.82 -25.17
N HIS A 31 17.95 7.08 -24.29
CA HIS A 31 18.03 5.62 -24.40
C HIS A 31 16.65 4.96 -24.35
N ILE A 32 15.80 5.38 -23.43
CA ILE A 32 14.42 4.87 -23.32
C ILE A 32 13.64 5.19 -24.61
N ASP A 33 13.71 6.42 -25.08
CA ASP A 33 13.00 6.85 -26.30
C ASP A 33 13.48 6.09 -27.53
N LEU A 34 14.78 5.78 -27.62
CA LEU A 34 15.31 4.96 -28.70
C LEU A 34 14.70 3.55 -28.67
N LEU A 35 14.66 2.91 -27.50
CA LEU A 35 14.09 1.57 -27.36
C LEU A 35 12.59 1.55 -27.67
N VAL A 36 11.86 2.60 -27.29
CA VAL A 36 10.45 2.75 -27.65
C VAL A 36 10.29 2.91 -29.16
N SER A 37 11.10 3.77 -29.79
CA SER A 37 11.01 4.01 -31.24
C SER A 37 11.36 2.77 -32.06
N GLU A 38 12.25 1.92 -31.56
CA GLU A 38 12.63 0.66 -32.22
C GLU A 38 11.67 -0.50 -31.91
N GLY A 39 10.61 -0.26 -31.16
CA GLY A 39 9.57 -1.24 -30.89
C GLY A 39 9.84 -2.23 -29.76
N PHE A 40 10.90 -2.05 -28.96
CA PHE A 40 11.19 -2.91 -27.82
C PHE A 40 10.20 -2.71 -26.67
N TYR A 41 9.65 -1.53 -26.54
CA TYR A 41 8.66 -1.18 -25.52
C TYR A 41 7.58 -0.30 -26.14
N ALA A 42 6.36 -0.40 -25.59
CA ALA A 42 5.21 0.34 -26.12
C ALA A 42 5.32 1.87 -25.88
N ASN A 43 5.88 2.25 -24.74
CA ASN A 43 6.04 3.65 -24.31
C ASN A 43 7.03 3.71 -23.14
N ARG A 44 7.32 4.93 -22.67
CA ARG A 44 8.23 5.15 -21.53
C ARG A 44 7.79 4.42 -20.28
N THR A 45 6.50 4.46 -19.99
CA THR A 45 5.94 3.82 -18.80
C THR A 45 6.14 2.31 -18.84
N ASP A 46 5.96 1.69 -20.00
CA ASP A 46 6.19 0.25 -20.20
C ASP A 46 7.65 -0.11 -19.88
N PHE A 47 8.61 0.65 -20.40
CA PHE A 47 10.02 0.46 -20.08
C PHE A 47 10.28 0.58 -18.57
N ILE A 48 9.77 1.65 -17.94
CA ILE A 48 10.01 1.94 -16.53
C ILE A 48 9.43 0.84 -15.65
N ARG A 49 8.20 0.41 -15.91
CA ARG A 49 7.56 -0.68 -15.15
C ARG A 49 8.30 -2.00 -15.30
N THR A 50 8.75 -2.32 -16.50
CA THR A 50 9.55 -3.51 -16.76
C THR A 50 10.88 -3.46 -16.02
N ALA A 51 11.56 -2.32 -16.04
CA ALA A 51 12.81 -2.13 -15.30
C ALA A 51 12.62 -2.31 -13.78
N ILE A 52 11.54 -1.75 -13.23
CA ILE A 52 11.22 -1.89 -11.81
C ILE A 52 10.98 -3.36 -11.45
N ARG A 53 10.18 -4.08 -12.23
CA ARG A 53 9.92 -5.51 -12.00
C ARG A 53 11.19 -6.35 -12.07
N ASN A 54 12.05 -6.07 -13.05
CA ASN A 54 13.32 -6.77 -13.20
C ASN A 54 14.23 -6.53 -11.99
N GLN A 55 14.31 -5.28 -11.51
CA GLN A 55 15.13 -4.95 -10.35
C GLN A 55 14.58 -5.57 -9.08
N LEU A 56 13.27 -5.56 -8.87
CA LEU A 56 12.63 -6.20 -7.72
C LEU A 56 12.84 -7.72 -7.76
N THR A 57 12.77 -8.34 -8.92
CA THR A 57 13.08 -9.76 -9.08
C THR A 57 14.54 -10.06 -8.69
N ALA A 58 15.47 -9.22 -9.10
CA ALA A 58 16.87 -9.36 -8.74
C ALA A 58 17.12 -9.26 -7.23
N GLN A 59 16.28 -8.50 -6.53
CA GLN A 59 16.37 -8.30 -5.08
C GLN A 59 15.47 -9.24 -4.27
N ASN A 60 14.80 -10.18 -4.93
CA ASN A 60 13.75 -10.99 -4.31
C ASN A 60 14.21 -11.75 -3.07
N ASP A 61 15.40 -12.35 -3.11
CA ASP A 61 15.93 -13.10 -1.97
C ASP A 61 16.20 -12.20 -0.77
N ALA A 62 16.78 -11.02 -1.01
CA ALA A 62 17.00 -10.04 0.04
C ALA A 62 15.70 -9.57 0.66
N VAL A 63 14.68 -9.31 -0.16
CA VAL A 63 13.34 -8.91 0.32
C VAL A 63 12.74 -10.02 1.20
N ARG A 64 12.78 -11.27 0.76
CA ARG A 64 12.25 -12.41 1.53
C ARG A 64 12.91 -12.54 2.89
N GLN A 65 14.23 -12.42 2.95
CA GLN A 65 14.97 -12.51 4.22
C GLN A 65 14.57 -11.40 5.19
N VAL A 66 14.43 -10.18 4.70
CA VAL A 66 14.03 -9.04 5.54
C VAL A 66 12.58 -9.17 6.00
N VAL A 67 11.66 -9.58 5.10
CA VAL A 67 10.26 -9.82 5.43
C VAL A 67 10.13 -10.86 6.54
N ALA A 68 10.84 -11.98 6.43
CA ALA A 68 10.82 -13.03 7.45
C ALA A 68 11.39 -12.52 8.77
N ARG A 69 12.55 -11.86 8.75
CA ARG A 69 13.21 -11.35 9.95
C ARG A 69 12.39 -10.32 10.70
N LYS A 70 11.70 -9.45 9.97
CA LYS A 70 10.86 -8.37 10.53
C LYS A 70 9.41 -8.79 10.75
N MET A 71 9.07 -10.02 10.43
CA MET A 71 7.71 -10.55 10.54
C MET A 71 6.68 -9.68 9.82
N LEU A 72 7.02 -9.20 8.63
CA LEU A 72 6.12 -8.42 7.80
C LEU A 72 5.17 -9.34 7.03
N VAL A 73 3.94 -8.89 6.87
CA VAL A 73 2.97 -9.56 5.99
C VAL A 73 3.06 -8.91 4.61
N LEU A 74 3.35 -9.74 3.62
CA LEU A 74 3.44 -9.29 2.23
C LEU A 74 2.06 -9.26 1.57
N GLY A 75 1.67 -8.13 1.03
CA GLY A 75 0.44 -7.98 0.24
C GLY A 75 -0.52 -6.94 0.78
N LEU A 76 -1.80 -7.26 0.74
CA LEU A 76 -2.90 -6.38 1.15
C LEU A 76 -3.50 -6.89 2.44
N GLN A 77 -3.63 -6.00 3.42
CA GLN A 77 -4.38 -6.29 4.66
C GLN A 77 -5.39 -5.19 4.93
N ARG A 78 -6.61 -5.60 5.21
CA ARG A 78 -7.72 -4.73 5.55
C ARG A 78 -8.20 -5.04 6.97
N PHE A 79 -8.40 -3.99 7.76
CA PHE A 79 -8.89 -4.09 9.13
C PHE A 79 -10.26 -3.42 9.20
N GLY A 80 -11.30 -4.24 9.40
CA GLY A 80 -12.67 -3.76 9.52
C GLY A 80 -13.07 -3.52 10.97
N ARG A 81 -14.18 -2.79 11.15
CA ARG A 81 -14.72 -2.48 12.46
C ARG A 81 -15.04 -3.74 13.26
N ALA A 82 -15.71 -4.73 12.65
CA ALA A 82 -16.08 -5.97 13.33
C ALA A 82 -14.85 -6.74 13.82
N GLU A 83 -13.78 -6.77 13.04
CA GLU A 83 -12.53 -7.41 13.41
C GLU A 83 -11.88 -6.72 14.62
N LEU A 84 -11.83 -5.40 14.62
CA LEU A 84 -11.25 -4.64 15.73
C LEU A 84 -12.13 -4.73 16.99
N GLU A 85 -13.44 -4.78 16.84
CA GLU A 85 -14.35 -5.01 17.96
C GLU A 85 -14.15 -6.39 18.57
N ALA A 86 -13.88 -7.41 17.77
CA ALA A 86 -13.54 -8.74 18.25
C ALA A 86 -12.22 -8.77 19.02
N VAL A 87 -11.22 -8.05 18.55
CA VAL A 87 -9.93 -7.87 19.24
C VAL A 87 -10.14 -7.20 20.59
N LEU A 88 -10.95 -6.16 20.64
CA LEU A 88 -11.30 -5.46 21.88
C LEU A 88 -12.02 -6.37 22.86
N ALA A 89 -13.01 -7.13 22.39
CA ALA A 89 -13.77 -8.05 23.21
C ALA A 89 -12.91 -9.16 23.81
N ALA A 90 -11.87 -9.60 23.10
CA ALA A 90 -10.90 -10.58 23.54
C ALA A 90 -9.88 -10.01 24.54
N GLY A 91 -9.86 -8.69 24.75
CA GLY A 91 -8.85 -8.04 25.60
C GLY A 91 -7.46 -8.06 25.00
N GLU A 92 -7.37 -8.23 23.68
CA GLU A 92 -6.11 -8.33 22.95
C GLU A 92 -5.77 -7.01 22.25
N THR A 93 -4.56 -6.93 21.74
CA THR A 93 -4.11 -5.89 20.83
C THR A 93 -3.46 -6.52 19.62
N LEU A 94 -3.40 -5.80 18.51
CA LEU A 94 -2.69 -6.26 17.34
C LEU A 94 -1.62 -5.27 16.89
N GLU A 95 -0.62 -5.82 16.24
CA GLU A 95 0.43 -5.07 15.59
C GLU A 95 0.23 -5.16 14.08
N ILE A 96 0.19 -4.02 13.42
CA ILE A 96 0.11 -3.97 11.96
C ILE A 96 1.52 -3.92 11.41
N ARG A 97 1.92 -4.97 10.68
CA ARG A 97 3.23 -5.08 10.05
C ARG A 97 3.04 -5.56 8.62
N VAL A 98 3.02 -4.63 7.68
CA VAL A 98 2.68 -4.93 6.29
C VAL A 98 3.73 -4.37 5.33
N LEU A 99 4.11 -5.19 4.37
CA LEU A 99 4.81 -4.75 3.17
C LEU A 99 3.82 -4.81 2.00
N GLY A 100 3.32 -3.66 1.60
CA GLY A 100 2.30 -3.50 0.58
C GLY A 100 1.26 -2.47 0.96
N LEU A 101 0.03 -2.88 1.19
CA LEU A 101 -1.06 -1.98 1.55
C LEU A 101 -1.77 -2.47 2.80
N ALA A 102 -1.81 -1.61 3.80
CA ALA A 102 -2.68 -1.80 4.96
C ALA A 102 -3.78 -0.74 4.94
N SER A 103 -5.02 -1.14 5.17
CA SER A 103 -6.14 -0.22 5.24
C SER A 103 -7.01 -0.48 6.46
N ILE A 104 -7.47 0.59 7.08
CA ILE A 104 -8.48 0.55 8.14
C ILE A 104 -9.75 1.16 7.57
N ASP A 105 -10.87 0.46 7.71
CA ASP A 105 -12.15 0.91 7.18
C ASP A 105 -12.58 2.26 7.77
N ASP A 106 -13.27 3.05 6.98
CA ASP A 106 -13.69 4.41 7.36
C ASP A 106 -14.69 4.44 8.52
N ASP A 107 -15.39 3.33 8.76
CA ASP A 107 -16.35 3.21 9.86
C ASP A 107 -15.72 2.85 11.20
N VAL A 108 -14.40 2.65 11.24
CA VAL A 108 -13.67 2.39 12.48
C VAL A 108 -13.52 3.68 13.28
N PRO A 109 -14.07 3.75 14.51
CA PRO A 109 -13.86 4.93 15.35
C PRO A 109 -12.39 5.06 15.80
N PRO A 110 -11.87 6.29 15.93
CA PRO A 110 -10.51 6.51 16.42
C PRO A 110 -10.22 5.85 17.77
N ALA A 111 -11.18 5.87 18.68
CA ALA A 111 -11.05 5.24 20.00
C ALA A 111 -10.86 3.72 19.90
N LEU A 112 -11.59 3.06 19.01
CA LEU A 112 -11.46 1.63 18.77
C LEU A 112 -10.08 1.28 18.21
N ALA A 113 -9.61 2.04 17.22
CA ALA A 113 -8.28 1.86 16.66
C ALA A 113 -7.19 2.05 17.72
N GLN A 114 -7.30 3.11 18.51
CA GLN A 114 -6.33 3.41 19.57
C GLN A 114 -6.25 2.31 20.64
N THR A 115 -7.37 1.71 20.98
CA THR A 115 -7.42 0.66 22.02
C THR A 115 -6.89 -0.68 21.49
N THR A 116 -7.12 -0.99 20.22
CA THR A 116 -6.84 -2.32 19.66
C THR A 116 -5.53 -2.43 18.91
N ILE A 117 -5.01 -1.32 18.36
CA ILE A 117 -3.79 -1.33 17.53
C ILE A 117 -2.62 -0.81 18.35
N ALA A 118 -1.72 -1.71 18.71
CA ALA A 118 -0.55 -1.38 19.54
C ALA A 118 0.55 -0.68 18.75
N SER A 119 0.76 -1.06 17.50
CA SER A 119 1.77 -0.46 16.63
C SER A 119 1.42 -0.63 15.16
N VAL A 120 1.93 0.28 14.33
CA VAL A 120 1.75 0.28 12.88
C VAL A 120 3.11 0.42 12.21
N ARG A 121 3.47 -0.57 11.41
CA ARG A 121 4.64 -0.52 10.54
C ARG A 121 4.22 -0.96 9.15
N VAL A 122 4.15 -0.01 8.23
CA VAL A 122 3.74 -0.27 6.85
C VAL A 122 4.79 0.29 5.90
N LEU A 123 5.24 -0.57 5.01
CA LEU A 123 6.07 -0.21 3.86
C LEU A 123 5.20 -0.33 2.61
N GLY A 124 5.00 0.77 1.92
CA GLY A 124 4.06 0.91 0.83
C GLY A 124 3.03 1.98 1.14
N ALA A 125 1.78 1.60 1.34
CA ALA A 125 0.71 2.55 1.65
C ALA A 125 -0.11 2.13 2.87
N PHE A 126 -0.44 3.12 3.69
CA PHE A 126 -1.35 2.96 4.82
C PHE A 126 -2.54 3.89 4.65
N HIS A 127 -3.74 3.32 4.54
CA HIS A 127 -4.97 4.06 4.35
C HIS A 127 -5.88 3.93 5.55
N ALA A 128 -6.20 5.06 6.14
CA ALA A 128 -7.11 5.19 7.26
C ALA A 128 -7.70 6.59 7.25
N SER A 129 -8.79 6.82 7.98
CA SER A 129 -9.31 8.17 8.16
C SER A 129 -8.28 9.07 8.85
N ALA A 130 -8.40 10.36 8.63
CA ALA A 130 -7.51 11.33 9.28
C ALA A 130 -7.57 11.24 10.81
N ALA A 131 -8.75 10.98 11.36
CA ALA A 131 -8.95 10.83 12.80
C ALA A 131 -8.25 9.57 13.34
N VAL A 132 -8.32 8.45 12.64
CA VAL A 132 -7.62 7.21 13.00
C VAL A 132 -6.11 7.39 12.89
N LYS A 133 -5.61 8.01 11.83
CA LYS A 133 -4.19 8.30 11.69
C LYS A 133 -3.67 9.19 12.83
N ALA A 134 -4.44 10.21 13.21
CA ALA A 134 -4.10 11.06 14.35
C ALA A 134 -4.05 10.26 15.66
N ALA A 135 -5.01 9.38 15.89
CA ALA A 135 -5.05 8.53 17.08
C ALA A 135 -3.86 7.56 17.15
N LEU A 136 -3.33 7.13 16.00
CA LEU A 136 -2.22 6.17 15.92
C LEU A 136 -0.85 6.84 15.69
N ALA A 137 -0.77 8.17 15.62
CA ALA A 137 0.43 8.89 15.23
C ALA A 137 1.67 8.52 16.07
N GLY A 138 1.52 8.32 17.37
CA GLY A 138 2.60 7.94 18.27
C GLY A 138 3.03 6.47 18.17
N ARG A 139 2.33 5.66 17.39
CA ARG A 139 2.54 4.21 17.25
C ARG A 139 3.01 3.81 15.86
N MET A 140 3.16 4.76 14.97
CA MET A 140 3.64 4.53 13.60
C MET A 140 5.16 4.54 13.59
N HIS A 141 5.74 3.52 12.96
CA HIS A 141 7.20 3.33 12.89
C HIS A 141 7.71 3.23 11.46
#